data_f73744771affe13cffd58bc3bb29c06a
#
_entry.id   f73744771affe13cffd58bc3bb29c06a
#
_cell.length_a   1.000
_cell.length_b   1.000
_cell.length_c   1.000
_cell.angle_alpha   90.00
_cell.angle_beta   90.00
_cell.angle_gamma   90.00
#
_symmetry.space_group_name_H-M   'P 1'
#
loop_
_entity.id
_entity.type
_entity.pdbx_description
1 polymer ?
#
loop_
_entity_poly.entity_id
_entity_poly.type
_entity_poly.pdbx_seq_one_letter_code
_entity_poly.pdbx_strand_id
1 'polypeptide(L)'
;MTARQSYRLLPASRNRYGMGERMVDATSPSDDGRADRRPGIAICTYDSADDGWDLVEDLSGTPWSPAGARTVPISGGDPDTLASRLSAHLKSGDCRAVLLVGRTHKAGGFRVQMRAENRALDRRERLSLTGPGVARTTAPVADIVRALNAAGLAADASSDAEDDAGSYLLYRVLADLPDGPHTPAVGLLRAPVPADEAAMRKGVKAAASAMAGHLAPQVRA
;
A
#
# COMPACT_ATOMS: atom_id res chain seq x y z
N MET A 1 21.61 59.96 -9.90
CA MET A 1 22.04 60.39 -8.56
C MET A 1 22.03 59.15 -7.68
N THR A 2 23.21 58.72 -7.31
CA THR A 2 23.53 57.43 -6.72
C THR A 2 23.75 57.61 -5.22
N ALA A 3 23.06 56.91 -4.38
CA ALA A 3 23.34 56.84 -2.96
C ALA A 3 23.78 55.45 -2.57
N ARG A 4 25.09 55.31 -2.32
CA ARG A 4 25.67 54.12 -1.67
C ARG A 4 25.53 54.26 -0.16
N GLN A 5 24.95 53.32 0.50
CA GLN A 5 24.99 53.16 1.95
C GLN A 5 26.00 52.07 2.34
N SER A 6 27.04 52.50 3.02
CA SER A 6 28.09 51.66 3.59
C SER A 6 27.63 51.17 4.97
N TYR A 7 27.64 49.84 5.19
CA TYR A 7 27.49 49.27 6.53
C TYR A 7 28.82 48.97 7.17
N ARG A 8 29.04 49.58 8.32
CA ARG A 8 30.19 49.43 9.20
C ARG A 8 30.15 48.10 9.93
N LEU A 9 31.25 47.35 9.87
CA LEU A 9 31.54 46.20 10.71
C LEU A 9 31.89 46.65 12.13
N LEU A 10 31.28 46.03 13.14
CA LEU A 10 31.66 46.13 14.55
C LEU A 10 32.40 44.85 14.97
N PRO A 11 33.39 44.94 15.88
CA PRO A 11 34.29 43.84 16.19
C PRO A 11 33.71 42.87 17.23
N ALA A 12 34.14 41.61 17.13
CA ALA A 12 33.82 40.49 18.01
C ALA A 12 34.29 40.70 19.45
N SER A 13 33.40 40.52 20.43
CA SER A 13 33.79 40.36 21.83
C SER A 13 34.01 38.88 22.14
N ARG A 14 35.25 38.56 22.56
CA ARG A 14 35.59 37.27 23.18
C ARG A 14 34.92 37.17 24.54
N ASN A 15 34.13 36.17 24.76
CA ASN A 15 33.74 35.75 26.10
C ASN A 15 34.30 34.35 26.38
N ARG A 16 35.27 34.31 27.29
CA ARG A 16 35.80 33.06 27.89
C ARG A 16 34.98 32.79 29.13
N TYR A 17 34.23 31.72 29.13
CA TYR A 17 33.97 30.98 30.37
C TYR A 17 33.90 29.50 29.99
N GLY A 18 34.87 28.76 30.49
CA GLY A 18 34.87 27.33 30.49
C GLY A 18 33.94 26.83 31.59
N MET A 19 33.08 25.90 31.25
CA MET A 19 32.58 24.92 32.20
C MET A 19 32.25 23.66 31.37
N GLY A 20 32.86 22.55 31.83
CA GLY A 20 32.75 21.26 31.19
C GLY A 20 31.32 20.73 31.24
N GLU A 21 30.71 20.62 30.10
CA GLU A 21 29.52 19.79 29.94
C GLU A 21 29.98 18.43 29.44
N ARG A 22 29.64 17.43 30.27
CA ARG A 22 29.75 16.03 29.91
C ARG A 22 28.90 15.82 28.65
N MET A 23 29.58 15.51 27.56
CA MET A 23 28.95 14.92 26.39
C MET A 23 28.27 13.63 26.84
N VAL A 24 26.94 13.69 27.02
CA VAL A 24 26.12 12.49 27.07
C VAL A 24 26.18 11.94 25.65
N ASP A 25 26.88 10.83 25.49
CA ASP A 25 26.81 10.02 24.29
C ASP A 25 25.33 9.69 24.07
N ALA A 26 24.71 10.41 23.13
CA ALA A 26 23.46 9.98 22.53
C ALA A 26 23.80 8.70 21.78
N THR A 27 23.57 7.58 22.44
CA THR A 27 23.59 6.25 21.85
C THR A 27 22.64 6.29 20.68
N SER A 28 23.16 6.50 19.49
CA SER A 28 22.43 6.28 18.24
C SER A 28 21.86 4.85 18.30
N PRO A 29 20.57 4.64 18.05
CA PRO A 29 20.06 3.28 17.94
C PRO A 29 20.89 2.60 16.85
N SER A 30 21.57 1.54 17.23
CA SER A 30 22.28 0.66 16.31
C SER A 30 21.25 0.12 15.35
N ASP A 31 21.12 0.72 14.18
CA ASP A 31 20.50 0.12 13.01
C ASP A 31 21.43 -1.06 12.63
N ASP A 32 21.20 -2.20 13.28
CA ASP A 32 21.77 -3.46 12.86
C ASP A 32 21.23 -3.69 11.44
N GLY A 33 22.00 -3.35 10.43
CA GLY A 33 21.67 -3.41 9.00
C GLY A 33 21.23 -4.79 8.49
N ARG A 34 20.40 -5.46 9.27
CA ARG A 34 19.77 -6.72 8.97
C ARG A 34 18.50 -6.42 8.18
N ALA A 35 18.59 -6.61 6.86
CA ALA A 35 17.45 -6.45 5.97
C ALA A 35 16.20 -7.11 6.57
N ASP A 36 15.10 -6.37 6.63
CA ASP A 36 13.81 -6.88 7.13
C ASP A 36 13.34 -8.04 6.25
N ARG A 37 13.39 -9.26 6.81
CA ARG A 37 13.05 -10.51 6.12
C ARG A 37 11.56 -10.86 6.19
N ARG A 38 10.75 -10.01 6.83
CA ARG A 38 9.30 -10.25 6.86
C ARG A 38 8.74 -10.17 5.44
N PRO A 39 7.71 -11.00 5.11
CA PRO A 39 7.09 -10.94 3.80
C PRO A 39 6.54 -9.54 3.51
N GLY A 40 6.79 -9.03 2.32
CA GLY A 40 6.29 -7.74 1.86
C GLY A 40 4.83 -7.81 1.41
N ILE A 41 4.05 -6.79 1.77
CA ILE A 41 2.71 -6.52 1.21
C ILE A 41 2.82 -5.23 0.43
N ALA A 42 2.72 -5.29 -0.90
CA ALA A 42 2.62 -4.10 -1.72
C ALA A 42 1.23 -3.48 -1.56
N ILE A 43 1.17 -2.21 -1.15
CA ILE A 43 -0.08 -1.44 -1.07
C ILE A 43 -0.03 -0.41 -2.19
N CYS A 44 -0.99 -0.49 -3.11
CA CYS A 44 -1.04 0.35 -4.29
C CYS A 44 -2.40 1.03 -4.42
N THR A 45 -2.40 2.37 -4.39
CA THR A 45 -3.54 3.18 -4.83
C THR A 45 -3.44 3.37 -6.33
N TYR A 46 -4.54 3.15 -7.05
CA TYR A 46 -4.57 3.28 -8.50
C TYR A 46 -5.38 4.48 -8.99
N ASP A 47 -6.10 5.14 -8.09
CA ASP A 47 -6.89 6.31 -8.42
C ASP A 47 -6.05 7.57 -8.25
N SER A 48 -5.83 8.31 -9.35
CA SER A 48 -5.05 9.55 -9.35
C SER A 48 -5.66 10.68 -8.49
N ALA A 49 -6.95 10.60 -8.16
CA ALA A 49 -7.59 11.52 -7.23
C ALA A 49 -7.08 11.34 -5.78
N ASP A 50 -6.42 10.25 -5.52
CA ASP A 50 -5.93 9.86 -4.19
C ASP A 50 -4.39 9.99 -4.05
N ASP A 51 -3.72 10.70 -4.95
CA ASP A 51 -2.24 10.89 -4.98
C ASP A 51 -1.65 11.59 -3.72
N GLY A 52 -2.48 11.98 -2.77
CA GLY A 52 -2.06 12.58 -1.50
C GLY A 52 -2.19 11.66 -0.29
N TRP A 53 -2.47 10.38 -0.49
CA TRP A 53 -2.67 9.45 0.63
C TRP A 53 -1.39 8.79 1.07
N ASP A 54 -0.89 9.27 2.16
CA ASP A 54 0.10 8.55 2.95
C ASP A 54 -0.59 7.43 3.75
N LEU A 55 -1.17 6.47 3.02
CA LEU A 55 -1.95 5.37 3.58
C LEU A 55 -1.14 4.49 4.53
N VAL A 56 0.16 4.63 4.52
CA VAL A 56 1.09 3.72 5.15
C VAL A 56 2.02 4.43 6.13
N GLU A 57 1.99 5.77 6.20
CA GLU A 57 2.75 6.49 7.22
C GLU A 57 2.00 6.52 8.55
N ASP A 58 2.74 6.40 9.63
CA ASP A 58 2.27 6.75 10.95
C ASP A 58 2.51 8.25 11.23
N LEU A 59 2.12 8.74 12.40
CA LEU A 59 2.30 10.13 12.78
C LEU A 59 3.77 10.58 12.86
N SER A 60 4.72 9.65 12.77
CA SER A 60 6.18 9.91 12.78
C SER A 60 6.80 9.95 11.39
N GLY A 61 6.02 9.75 10.34
CA GLY A 61 6.51 9.63 8.96
C GLY A 61 7.18 8.27 8.68
N THR A 62 7.05 7.32 9.59
CA THR A 62 7.58 5.96 9.40
C THR A 62 6.52 5.08 8.74
N PRO A 63 6.85 4.28 7.71
CA PRO A 63 5.90 3.36 7.11
C PRO A 63 5.33 2.40 8.15
N TRP A 64 4.02 2.44 8.34
CA TRP A 64 3.33 1.48 9.20
C TRP A 64 3.37 0.08 8.58
N SER A 65 3.58 -0.93 9.41
CA SER A 65 3.56 -2.32 8.99
C SER A 65 2.76 -3.17 9.96
N PRO A 66 1.97 -4.15 9.46
CA PRO A 66 1.27 -5.09 10.33
C PRO A 66 2.24 -6.05 11.01
N ALA A 67 1.80 -6.66 12.12
CA ALA A 67 2.57 -7.72 12.76
C ALA A 67 2.84 -8.86 11.77
N GLY A 68 4.09 -9.30 11.67
CA GLY A 68 4.49 -10.43 10.82
C GLY A 68 4.75 -10.11 9.35
N ALA A 69 4.47 -8.89 8.88
CA ALA A 69 4.78 -8.48 7.52
C ALA A 69 5.33 -7.04 7.49
N ARG A 70 5.94 -6.65 6.37
CA ARG A 70 6.31 -5.25 6.07
C ARG A 70 5.41 -4.72 4.96
N THR A 71 5.13 -3.43 4.97
CA THR A 71 4.43 -2.76 3.87
C THR A 71 5.40 -2.14 2.89
N VAL A 72 5.05 -2.18 1.61
CA VAL A 72 5.78 -1.57 0.51
C VAL A 72 4.79 -0.66 -0.23
N PRO A 73 4.86 0.66 -0.03
CA PRO A 73 3.98 1.59 -0.72
C PRO A 73 4.34 1.65 -2.21
N ILE A 74 3.34 1.55 -3.07
CA ILE A 74 3.49 1.70 -4.51
C ILE A 74 2.63 2.89 -4.94
N SER A 75 3.29 3.95 -5.38
CA SER A 75 2.61 5.14 -5.88
C SER A 75 1.81 4.84 -7.13
N GLY A 76 0.67 5.52 -7.26
CA GLY A 76 -0.21 5.48 -8.42
C GLY A 76 0.51 5.80 -9.74
N GLY A 77 -0.20 5.63 -10.84
CA GLY A 77 0.34 5.88 -12.17
C GLY A 77 -0.49 5.20 -13.26
N ASP A 78 0.06 5.21 -14.46
CA ASP A 78 -0.53 4.50 -15.60
C ASP A 78 -0.76 3.01 -15.26
N PRO A 79 -1.97 2.46 -15.49
CA PRO A 79 -2.32 1.11 -15.10
C PRO A 79 -1.43 0.00 -15.67
N ASP A 80 -0.94 0.13 -16.88
CA ASP A 80 -0.04 -0.85 -17.48
C ASP A 80 1.34 -0.85 -16.83
N THR A 81 1.86 0.33 -16.55
CA THR A 81 3.11 0.51 -15.80
C THR A 81 2.98 -0.03 -14.39
N LEU A 82 1.86 0.24 -13.70
CA LEU A 82 1.58 -0.29 -12.37
C LEU A 82 1.49 -1.82 -12.36
N ALA A 83 0.77 -2.42 -13.30
CA ALA A 83 0.67 -3.87 -13.42
C ALA A 83 2.06 -4.51 -13.56
N SER A 84 2.90 -3.93 -14.42
CA SER A 84 4.27 -4.42 -14.64
C SER A 84 5.14 -4.31 -13.38
N ARG A 85 5.05 -3.18 -12.63
CA ARG A 85 5.79 -2.98 -11.38
C ARG A 85 5.33 -3.97 -10.29
N LEU A 86 4.03 -4.14 -10.11
CA LEU A 86 3.46 -5.08 -9.14
C LEU A 86 3.88 -6.52 -9.45
N SER A 87 3.79 -6.92 -10.73
CA SER A 87 4.25 -8.24 -11.17
C SER A 87 5.76 -8.44 -10.92
N ALA A 88 6.58 -7.40 -11.10
CA ALA A 88 8.01 -7.46 -10.82
C ALA A 88 8.30 -7.69 -9.33
N HIS A 89 7.62 -6.97 -8.42
CA HIS A 89 7.75 -7.16 -6.97
C HIS A 89 7.31 -8.55 -6.50
N LEU A 90 6.31 -9.15 -7.15
CA LEU A 90 5.87 -10.51 -6.85
C LEU A 90 6.87 -11.55 -7.38
N LYS A 91 7.40 -11.36 -8.59
CA LYS A 91 8.37 -12.27 -9.22
C LYS A 91 9.75 -12.24 -8.53
N SER A 92 10.19 -11.09 -8.04
CA SER A 92 11.44 -10.99 -7.27
C SER A 92 11.36 -11.62 -5.89
N GLY A 93 10.14 -11.87 -5.39
CA GLY A 93 9.91 -12.34 -4.03
C GLY A 93 9.97 -11.24 -2.95
N ASP A 94 10.15 -9.98 -3.33
CA ASP A 94 10.13 -8.83 -2.41
C ASP A 94 8.77 -8.70 -1.72
N CYS A 95 7.70 -9.00 -2.45
CA CYS A 95 6.35 -9.03 -1.93
C CYS A 95 5.73 -10.42 -2.09
N ARG A 96 4.97 -10.82 -1.08
CA ARG A 96 4.15 -12.04 -1.07
C ARG A 96 2.67 -11.72 -1.16
N ALA A 97 2.31 -10.45 -1.13
CA ALA A 97 0.95 -9.98 -1.29
C ALA A 97 0.89 -8.62 -1.97
N VAL A 98 -0.25 -8.37 -2.63
CA VAL A 98 -0.63 -7.07 -3.21
C VAL A 98 -2.04 -6.72 -2.74
N LEU A 99 -2.17 -5.54 -2.14
CA LEU A 99 -3.44 -4.91 -1.82
C LEU A 99 -3.62 -3.69 -2.75
N LEU A 100 -4.47 -3.86 -3.75
CA LEU A 100 -4.95 -2.72 -4.55
C LEU A 100 -6.01 -1.98 -3.75
N VAL A 101 -5.95 -0.66 -3.80
CA VAL A 101 -6.90 0.22 -3.07
C VAL A 101 -7.46 1.26 -4.02
N GLY A 102 -8.76 1.42 -4.02
CA GLY A 102 -9.46 2.43 -4.81
C GLY A 102 -10.85 2.69 -4.30
N ARG A 103 -11.64 3.41 -5.09
CA ARG A 103 -12.99 3.83 -4.72
C ARG A 103 -14.05 3.06 -5.50
N THR A 104 -15.27 3.06 -4.96
CA THR A 104 -16.47 2.58 -5.65
C THR A 104 -17.58 3.58 -5.48
N HIS A 105 -18.34 3.81 -6.55
CA HIS A 105 -19.57 4.61 -6.52
C HIS A 105 -20.81 3.77 -6.18
N LYS A 106 -20.65 2.46 -6.01
CA LYS A 106 -21.76 1.59 -5.59
C LYS A 106 -22.13 1.88 -4.14
N ALA A 107 -23.41 1.98 -3.85
CA ALA A 107 -23.91 2.20 -2.50
C ALA A 107 -23.48 1.09 -1.54
N GLY A 108 -23.21 1.45 -0.29
CA GLY A 108 -22.81 0.52 0.77
C GLY A 108 -21.49 0.89 1.42
N GLY A 109 -20.87 -0.10 2.07
CA GLY A 109 -19.59 0.03 2.75
C GLY A 109 -18.41 -0.29 1.86
N PHE A 110 -17.31 -0.63 2.51
CA PHE A 110 -16.13 -1.16 1.83
C PHE A 110 -16.46 -2.46 1.10
N ARG A 111 -15.79 -2.70 -0.01
CA ARG A 111 -15.98 -3.93 -0.80
C ARG A 111 -14.65 -4.59 -1.08
N VAL A 112 -14.60 -5.90 -0.88
CA VAL A 112 -13.46 -6.72 -1.31
C VAL A 112 -13.87 -7.45 -2.58
N GLN A 113 -13.24 -7.09 -3.70
CA GLN A 113 -13.59 -7.67 -5.00
C GLN A 113 -13.02 -9.08 -5.13
N MET A 114 -13.88 -10.07 -5.43
CA MET A 114 -13.51 -11.49 -5.49
C MET A 114 -13.02 -11.96 -6.86
N ARG A 115 -13.28 -11.20 -7.92
CA ARG A 115 -12.92 -11.59 -9.28
C ARG A 115 -12.66 -10.36 -10.15
N ALA A 116 -11.90 -10.56 -11.21
CA ALA A 116 -11.73 -9.58 -12.28
C ALA A 116 -11.99 -10.25 -13.63
N GLU A 117 -12.48 -9.49 -14.59
CA GLU A 117 -12.80 -9.95 -15.94
C GLU A 117 -11.66 -9.62 -16.88
N ASN A 118 -11.46 -10.48 -17.89
CA ASN A 118 -10.51 -10.27 -18.96
C ASN A 118 -11.03 -9.18 -19.92
N ARG A 119 -10.85 -7.92 -19.52
CA ARG A 119 -11.35 -6.76 -20.25
C ARG A 119 -10.27 -5.68 -20.34
N ALA A 120 -10.07 -5.13 -21.53
CA ALA A 120 -9.18 -4.00 -21.73
C ALA A 120 -9.80 -2.71 -21.19
N LEU A 121 -8.96 -1.79 -20.71
CA LEU A 121 -9.39 -0.43 -20.38
C LEU A 121 -9.93 0.25 -21.65
N ASP A 122 -10.99 1.01 -21.51
CA ASP A 122 -11.63 1.82 -22.56
C ASP A 122 -12.18 1.03 -23.76
N ARG A 123 -12.11 -0.31 -23.71
CA ARG A 123 -12.63 -1.19 -24.74
C ARG A 123 -13.36 -2.37 -24.13
N ARG A 124 -14.47 -2.78 -24.76
CA ARG A 124 -15.17 -4.02 -24.38
C ARG A 124 -14.48 -5.28 -24.90
N GLU A 125 -13.27 -5.14 -25.43
CA GLU A 125 -12.46 -6.22 -25.96
C GLU A 125 -11.75 -6.99 -24.85
N ARG A 126 -11.37 -8.22 -25.14
CA ARG A 126 -10.52 -9.00 -24.24
C ARG A 126 -9.11 -8.43 -24.20
N LEU A 127 -8.57 -8.31 -23.01
CA LEU A 127 -7.18 -7.90 -22.77
C LEU A 127 -6.19 -8.96 -23.26
N SER A 128 -6.52 -10.23 -23.03
CA SER A 128 -5.73 -11.37 -23.49
C SER A 128 -6.61 -12.38 -24.21
N LEU A 129 -6.22 -12.75 -25.43
CA LEU A 129 -6.97 -13.73 -26.21
C LEU A 129 -6.87 -15.15 -25.64
N THR A 130 -5.73 -15.47 -25.02
CA THR A 130 -5.42 -16.79 -24.46
C THR A 130 -5.63 -16.89 -22.95
N GLY A 131 -5.81 -15.76 -22.28
CA GLY A 131 -6.03 -15.72 -20.83
C GLY A 131 -7.43 -16.18 -20.42
N PRO A 132 -7.61 -16.56 -19.14
CA PRO A 132 -8.92 -16.92 -18.62
C PRO A 132 -9.90 -15.75 -18.75
N GLY A 133 -11.18 -16.03 -19.02
CA GLY A 133 -12.22 -15.00 -19.09
C GLY A 133 -12.44 -14.25 -17.76
N VAL A 134 -12.13 -14.92 -16.65
CA VAL A 134 -12.24 -14.40 -15.28
C VAL A 134 -11.06 -14.92 -14.47
N ALA A 135 -10.43 -14.02 -13.71
CA ALA A 135 -9.44 -14.36 -12.69
C ALA A 135 -10.05 -14.14 -11.30
N ARG A 136 -9.77 -15.07 -10.37
CA ARG A 136 -10.25 -14.96 -8.97
C ARG A 136 -9.14 -14.40 -8.09
N THR A 137 -9.51 -13.50 -7.17
CA THR A 137 -8.60 -13.00 -6.14
C THR A 137 -8.02 -14.15 -5.32
N THR A 138 -6.74 -14.05 -4.99
CA THR A 138 -6.04 -15.01 -4.12
C THR A 138 -5.92 -14.50 -2.68
N ALA A 139 -6.36 -13.27 -2.41
CA ALA A 139 -6.38 -12.71 -1.06
C ALA A 139 -7.39 -13.43 -0.15
N PRO A 140 -7.18 -13.44 1.18
CA PRO A 140 -8.10 -14.04 2.15
C PRO A 140 -9.33 -13.16 2.37
N VAL A 141 -10.24 -13.12 1.39
CA VAL A 141 -11.40 -12.20 1.34
C VAL A 141 -12.23 -12.23 2.61
N ALA A 142 -12.55 -13.43 3.11
CA ALA A 142 -13.38 -13.59 4.32
C ALA A 142 -12.71 -12.97 5.56
N ASP A 143 -11.38 -13.10 5.68
CA ASP A 143 -10.64 -12.54 6.80
C ASP A 143 -10.53 -11.01 6.69
N ILE A 144 -10.35 -10.50 5.48
CA ILE A 144 -10.34 -9.06 5.21
C ILE A 144 -11.71 -8.45 5.57
N VAL A 145 -12.80 -9.02 5.09
CA VAL A 145 -14.17 -8.54 5.42
C VAL A 145 -14.41 -8.58 6.93
N ARG A 146 -14.01 -9.66 7.60
CA ARG A 146 -14.12 -9.78 9.05
C ARG A 146 -13.32 -8.71 9.78
N ALA A 147 -12.08 -8.45 9.36
CA ALA A 147 -11.21 -7.44 9.95
C ALA A 147 -11.77 -6.02 9.77
N LEU A 148 -12.32 -5.70 8.60
CA LEU A 148 -12.98 -4.42 8.32
C LEU A 148 -14.20 -4.22 9.23
N ASN A 149 -15.08 -5.22 9.31
CA ASN A 149 -16.27 -5.16 10.18
C ASN A 149 -15.89 -5.06 11.66
N ALA A 150 -14.87 -5.79 12.13
CA ALA A 150 -14.35 -5.68 13.49
C ALA A 150 -13.75 -4.29 13.78
N ALA A 151 -13.24 -3.63 12.75
CA ALA A 151 -12.80 -2.24 12.83
C ALA A 151 -13.96 -1.22 12.79
N GLY A 152 -15.22 -1.65 12.75
CA GLY A 152 -16.40 -0.78 12.68
C GLY A 152 -16.61 -0.15 11.29
N LEU A 153 -16.03 -0.73 10.26
CA LEU A 153 -16.23 -0.34 8.87
C LEU A 153 -17.15 -1.38 8.22
N ALA A 154 -18.35 -0.97 7.79
CA ALA A 154 -19.24 -1.87 7.05
C ALA A 154 -18.52 -2.37 5.80
N ALA A 155 -18.45 -3.70 5.61
CA ALA A 155 -17.72 -4.30 4.51
C ALA A 155 -18.34 -5.59 4.03
N ASP A 156 -18.31 -5.81 2.72
CA ASP A 156 -18.82 -6.98 2.01
C ASP A 156 -17.80 -7.53 1.01
N ALA A 157 -17.93 -8.82 0.69
CA ALA A 157 -17.30 -9.42 -0.48
C ALA A 157 -18.18 -9.18 -1.73
N SER A 158 -17.58 -8.79 -2.84
CA SER A 158 -18.32 -8.54 -4.10
C SER A 158 -17.81 -9.41 -5.24
N SER A 159 -18.72 -10.10 -5.90
CA SER A 159 -18.44 -10.79 -7.16
C SER A 159 -18.54 -9.88 -8.39
N ASP A 160 -19.02 -8.66 -8.22
CA ASP A 160 -19.16 -7.71 -9.33
C ASP A 160 -17.79 -7.11 -9.66
N ALA A 161 -17.32 -7.30 -10.88
CA ALA A 161 -16.23 -6.53 -11.43
C ALA A 161 -16.75 -5.16 -11.89
N GLU A 162 -16.09 -4.09 -11.45
CA GLU A 162 -16.36 -2.74 -11.96
C GLU A 162 -15.54 -2.52 -13.23
N ASP A 163 -16.05 -1.70 -14.16
CA ASP A 163 -15.36 -1.40 -15.42
C ASP A 163 -14.43 -0.20 -15.21
N ASP A 164 -13.30 -0.45 -14.56
CA ASP A 164 -12.35 0.57 -14.13
C ASP A 164 -10.91 0.06 -14.06
N ALA A 165 -9.98 0.99 -13.79
CA ALA A 165 -8.56 0.69 -13.65
C ALA A 165 -8.27 -0.35 -12.55
N GLY A 166 -9.04 -0.39 -11.47
CA GLY A 166 -8.86 -1.36 -10.38
C GLY A 166 -9.13 -2.79 -10.80
N SER A 167 -10.25 -3.03 -11.48
CA SER A 167 -10.57 -4.35 -12.03
C SER A 167 -9.56 -4.79 -13.09
N TYR A 168 -9.13 -3.84 -13.94
CA TYR A 168 -8.09 -4.07 -14.94
C TYR A 168 -6.78 -4.50 -14.28
N LEU A 169 -6.28 -3.75 -13.30
CA LEU A 169 -5.05 -4.06 -12.56
C LEU A 169 -5.15 -5.40 -11.85
N LEU A 170 -6.29 -5.66 -11.18
CA LEU A 170 -6.52 -6.93 -10.51
C LEU A 170 -6.40 -8.09 -11.49
N TYR A 171 -7.03 -7.99 -12.68
CA TYR A 171 -6.93 -9.03 -13.70
C TYR A 171 -5.48 -9.21 -14.18
N ARG A 172 -4.78 -8.11 -14.51
CA ARG A 172 -3.41 -8.14 -15.01
C ARG A 172 -2.46 -8.84 -14.04
N VAL A 173 -2.54 -8.46 -12.75
CA VAL A 173 -1.67 -9.04 -11.73
C VAL A 173 -2.02 -10.51 -11.49
N LEU A 174 -3.31 -10.86 -11.40
CA LEU A 174 -3.75 -12.25 -11.19
C LEU A 174 -3.39 -13.18 -12.35
N ALA A 175 -3.50 -12.70 -13.59
CA ALA A 175 -3.18 -13.49 -14.78
C ALA A 175 -1.69 -13.83 -14.90
N ASP A 176 -0.83 -13.05 -14.26
CA ASP A 176 0.63 -13.22 -14.25
C ASP A 176 1.13 -14.08 -13.06
N LEU A 177 0.24 -14.48 -12.14
CA LEU A 177 0.63 -15.25 -10.96
C LEU A 177 1.02 -16.69 -11.33
N PRO A 178 2.05 -17.23 -10.68
CA PRO A 178 2.34 -18.65 -10.78
C PRO A 178 1.28 -19.47 -10.05
N ASP A 179 0.89 -20.59 -10.62
CA ASP A 179 0.06 -21.57 -9.93
C ASP A 179 0.88 -22.33 -8.87
N GLY A 180 0.26 -22.59 -7.71
CA GLY A 180 0.90 -23.43 -6.71
C GLY A 180 0.63 -23.03 -5.26
N PRO A 181 1.22 -23.78 -4.31
CA PRO A 181 0.96 -23.59 -2.88
C PRO A 181 1.53 -22.29 -2.31
N HIS A 182 2.38 -21.62 -3.07
CA HIS A 182 3.01 -20.35 -2.69
C HIS A 182 2.53 -19.17 -3.54
N THR A 183 1.36 -19.32 -4.19
CA THR A 183 0.74 -18.23 -4.94
C THR A 183 0.59 -16.99 -4.06
N PRO A 184 1.10 -15.83 -4.50
CA PRO A 184 0.95 -14.59 -3.75
C PRO A 184 -0.51 -14.21 -3.51
N ALA A 185 -0.80 -13.58 -2.38
CA ALA A 185 -2.12 -13.09 -2.05
C ALA A 185 -2.37 -11.74 -2.75
N VAL A 186 -3.30 -11.69 -3.68
CA VAL A 186 -3.67 -10.47 -4.43
C VAL A 186 -5.13 -10.16 -4.23
N GLY A 187 -5.43 -8.93 -3.79
CA GLY A 187 -6.78 -8.46 -3.52
C GLY A 187 -7.00 -7.01 -3.89
N LEU A 188 -8.26 -6.65 -4.06
CA LEU A 188 -8.70 -5.28 -4.34
C LEU A 188 -9.73 -4.86 -3.29
N LEU A 189 -9.36 -3.83 -2.52
CA LEU A 189 -10.22 -3.15 -1.57
C LEU A 189 -10.79 -1.90 -2.21
N ARG A 190 -12.10 -1.76 -2.19
CA ARG A 190 -12.82 -0.59 -2.67
C ARG A 190 -13.49 0.13 -1.51
N ALA A 191 -13.18 1.40 -1.35
CA ALA A 191 -13.84 2.25 -0.39
C ALA A 191 -15.09 2.91 -0.98
N PRO A 192 -16.14 3.13 -0.20
CA PRO A 192 -17.31 3.87 -0.65
C PRO A 192 -16.96 5.34 -0.93
N VAL A 193 -17.77 6.00 -1.77
CA VAL A 193 -17.72 7.45 -1.96
C VAL A 193 -19.00 8.04 -1.36
N PRO A 194 -18.90 9.00 -0.42
CA PRO A 194 -17.66 9.53 0.16
C PRO A 194 -17.08 8.60 1.23
N ALA A 195 -15.76 8.54 1.33
CA ALA A 195 -15.06 8.02 2.49
C ALA A 195 -14.04 9.05 2.95
N ASP A 196 -13.97 9.29 4.25
CA ASP A 196 -12.95 10.17 4.82
C ASP A 196 -11.59 9.45 4.87
N GLU A 197 -10.54 10.23 5.02
CA GLU A 197 -9.17 9.73 5.06
C GLU A 197 -8.93 8.77 6.24
N ALA A 198 -9.53 9.05 7.40
CA ALA A 198 -9.39 8.20 8.59
C ALA A 198 -10.02 6.82 8.37
N ALA A 199 -11.21 6.76 7.76
CA ALA A 199 -11.85 5.50 7.39
C ALA A 199 -11.03 4.73 6.36
N MET A 200 -10.44 5.42 5.38
CA MET A 200 -9.56 4.80 4.40
C MET A 200 -8.30 4.20 5.02
N ARG A 201 -7.56 4.96 5.81
CA ARG A 201 -6.38 4.47 6.55
C ARG A 201 -6.73 3.27 7.42
N LYS A 202 -7.84 3.36 8.15
CA LYS A 202 -8.33 2.26 9.00
C LYS A 202 -8.65 1.02 8.19
N GLY A 203 -9.32 1.19 7.04
CA GLY A 203 -9.66 0.12 6.12
C GLY A 203 -8.42 -0.58 5.53
N VAL A 204 -7.46 0.19 5.05
CA VAL A 204 -6.20 -0.34 4.51
C VAL A 204 -5.41 -1.10 5.58
N LYS A 205 -5.30 -0.53 6.80
CA LYS A 205 -4.61 -1.20 7.92
C LYS A 205 -5.29 -2.51 8.32
N ALA A 206 -6.62 -2.54 8.38
CA ALA A 206 -7.38 -3.75 8.69
C ALA A 206 -7.19 -4.84 7.62
N ALA A 207 -7.28 -4.47 6.34
CA ALA A 207 -7.09 -5.39 5.23
C ALA A 207 -5.66 -5.92 5.17
N ALA A 208 -4.65 -5.06 5.29
CA ALA A 208 -3.26 -5.47 5.30
C ALA A 208 -2.91 -6.37 6.48
N SER A 209 -3.49 -6.13 7.67
CA SER A 209 -3.32 -6.99 8.83
C SER A 209 -3.90 -8.39 8.62
N ALA A 210 -5.07 -8.49 7.99
CA ALA A 210 -5.67 -9.78 7.64
C ALA A 210 -4.82 -10.54 6.62
N MET A 211 -4.26 -9.83 5.62
CA MET A 211 -3.34 -10.42 4.65
C MET A 211 -2.04 -10.90 5.32
N ALA A 212 -1.48 -10.12 6.25
CA ALA A 212 -0.29 -10.52 7.01
C ALA A 212 -0.52 -11.80 7.82
N GLY A 213 -1.68 -11.93 8.46
CA GLY A 213 -2.08 -13.15 9.17
C GLY A 213 -2.14 -14.38 8.25
N HIS A 214 -2.58 -14.19 7.01
CA HIS A 214 -2.62 -15.25 6.00
C HIS A 214 -1.21 -15.64 5.50
N LEU A 215 -0.26 -14.69 5.46
CA LEU A 215 1.11 -14.96 5.05
C LEU A 215 1.97 -15.59 6.16
N ALA A 216 1.53 -15.52 7.40
CA ALA A 216 2.23 -16.14 8.51
C ALA A 216 2.28 -17.66 8.32
N PRO A 217 3.42 -18.33 8.64
CA PRO A 217 3.49 -19.77 8.60
C PRO A 217 2.37 -20.36 9.46
N GLN A 218 1.49 -21.14 8.85
CA GLN A 218 0.48 -21.87 9.63
C GLN A 218 1.22 -22.92 10.46
N VAL A 219 1.36 -22.68 11.75
CA VAL A 219 1.82 -23.71 12.68
C VAL A 219 0.71 -24.75 12.69
N ARG A 220 0.97 -25.88 12.01
CA ARG A 220 0.09 -27.05 12.12
C ARG A 220 0.20 -27.54 13.55
N ALA A 221 -0.88 -27.38 14.29
CA ALA A 221 -1.05 -28.00 15.61
C ALA A 221 -1.19 -29.52 15.45
#